data_17f04bb37662bef800bb9154edf7b982
#
_entry.id   17f04bb37662bef800bb9154edf7b982
#
_cell.length_a   1.000
_cell.length_b   1.000
_cell.length_c   1.000
_cell.angle_alpha   90.00
_cell.angle_beta   90.00
_cell.angle_gamma   90.00
#
_symmetry.space_group_name_H-M   'P 1'
#
loop_
_entity.id
_entity.type
_entity.pdbx_description
1 polymer ?
#
loop_
_entity_poly.entity_id
_entity_poly.type
_entity_poly.pdbx_seq_one_letter_code
_entity_poly.pdbx_strand_id
1 'polypeptide(L)'
;MSPEFMGQLGYAGSPGVSSMTEDEINAILNEITDSRQKTVCSYALHRVGFPYSQDLRDSGNYYDCSSLAYYSWKDAGVDISYGGATTAAAEAQGLDEAGKTVSFDELQPADLIFYSFTSNGRYKNISHVAVYVGNGKVVEALNESLGVVYRDVASTGKIVVIGRP
;
A
#
# COMPACT_ATOMS: atom_id res chain seq x y z
N MET A 1 -11.42 -5.37 -8.08
CA MET A 1 -12.71 -4.92 -8.68
C MET A 1 -12.41 -4.07 -9.90
N SER A 2 -13.06 -4.30 -11.02
CA SER A 2 -12.83 -3.54 -12.24
C SER A 2 -13.50 -2.16 -12.19
N PRO A 3 -13.04 -1.16 -12.97
CA PRO A 3 -13.71 0.13 -13.03
C PRO A 3 -15.18 0.02 -13.45
N GLU A 4 -15.51 -0.88 -14.38
CA GLU A 4 -16.89 -1.10 -14.79
C GLU A 4 -17.75 -1.61 -13.64
N PHE A 5 -17.21 -2.54 -12.86
CA PHE A 5 -17.92 -3.06 -11.70
C PHE A 5 -18.12 -1.97 -10.64
N MET A 6 -17.12 -1.14 -10.41
CA MET A 6 -17.23 -0.02 -9.47
C MET A 6 -18.27 1.00 -9.94
N GLY A 7 -18.34 1.26 -11.25
CA GLY A 7 -19.39 2.10 -11.82
C GLY A 7 -20.77 1.54 -11.56
N GLN A 8 -20.96 0.23 -11.64
CA GLN A 8 -22.22 -0.44 -11.32
C GLN A 8 -22.60 -0.30 -9.85
N LEU A 9 -21.62 -0.15 -8.98
CA LEU A 9 -21.83 0.07 -7.55
C LEU A 9 -22.07 1.54 -7.20
N GLY A 10 -22.09 2.44 -8.19
CA GLY A 10 -22.42 3.84 -7.99
C GLY A 10 -21.24 4.72 -7.63
N TYR A 11 -20.00 4.30 -7.89
CA TYR A 11 -18.87 5.19 -7.75
C TYR A 11 -17.87 5.02 -8.89
N ALA A 12 -17.19 6.10 -9.24
CA ALA A 12 -16.22 6.12 -10.33
C ALA A 12 -14.82 5.86 -9.80
N GLY A 13 -14.02 5.12 -10.56
CA GLY A 13 -12.60 4.97 -10.30
C GLY A 13 -11.83 6.26 -10.56
N SER A 14 -10.53 6.25 -10.29
CA SER A 14 -9.66 7.41 -10.54
C SER A 14 -9.49 7.64 -12.04
N PRO A 15 -9.59 8.91 -12.50
CA PRO A 15 -9.36 9.22 -13.92
C PRO A 15 -7.97 8.78 -14.38
N GLY A 16 -7.90 8.15 -15.55
CA GLY A 16 -6.63 7.74 -16.15
C GLY A 16 -5.97 6.52 -15.52
N VAL A 17 -6.60 5.89 -14.52
CA VAL A 17 -6.07 4.70 -13.87
C VAL A 17 -7.06 3.55 -14.06
N SER A 18 -6.59 2.48 -14.69
CA SER A 18 -7.38 1.26 -14.87
C SER A 18 -7.10 0.28 -13.73
N SER A 19 -8.11 -0.51 -13.39
CA SER A 19 -7.90 -1.66 -12.49
C SER A 19 -7.05 -2.70 -13.21
N MET A 20 -6.43 -3.59 -12.42
CA MET A 20 -5.74 -4.75 -12.96
C MET A 20 -6.73 -5.87 -13.21
N THR A 21 -6.47 -6.68 -14.24
CA THR A 21 -7.28 -7.88 -14.52
C THR A 21 -6.91 -8.98 -13.53
N GLU A 22 -7.83 -9.94 -13.36
CA GLU A 22 -7.54 -11.11 -12.51
C GLU A 22 -6.35 -11.91 -13.04
N ASP A 23 -6.17 -12.01 -14.35
CA ASP A 23 -5.02 -12.71 -14.94
C ASP A 23 -3.70 -12.01 -14.60
N GLU A 24 -3.66 -10.67 -14.65
CA GLU A 24 -2.49 -9.88 -14.27
C GLU A 24 -2.17 -10.06 -12.78
N ILE A 25 -3.19 -10.00 -11.93
CA ILE A 25 -3.02 -10.18 -10.48
C ILE A 25 -2.53 -11.59 -10.19
N ASN A 26 -3.14 -12.60 -10.78
CA ASN A 26 -2.74 -13.99 -10.56
C ASN A 26 -1.31 -14.28 -11.04
N ALA A 27 -0.87 -13.67 -12.12
CA ALA A 27 0.51 -13.79 -12.58
C ALA A 27 1.51 -13.31 -11.54
N ILE A 28 1.19 -12.22 -10.85
CA ILE A 28 2.03 -11.69 -9.76
C ILE A 28 1.97 -12.61 -8.53
N LEU A 29 0.77 -12.99 -8.12
CA LEU A 29 0.57 -13.81 -6.92
C LEU A 29 1.18 -15.21 -7.05
N ASN A 30 1.19 -15.78 -8.26
CA ASN A 30 1.77 -17.10 -8.50
C ASN A 30 3.28 -17.15 -8.24
N GLU A 31 3.96 -16.02 -8.24
CA GLU A 31 5.38 -15.94 -7.91
C GLU A 31 5.63 -15.84 -6.41
N ILE A 32 4.58 -15.66 -5.60
CA ILE A 32 4.67 -15.51 -4.16
C ILE A 32 4.30 -16.84 -3.51
N THR A 33 5.21 -17.40 -2.71
CA THR A 33 4.98 -18.69 -2.06
C THR A 33 4.42 -18.59 -0.65
N ASP A 34 4.74 -17.53 0.09
CA ASP A 34 4.25 -17.32 1.44
C ASP A 34 2.78 -16.89 1.42
N SER A 35 1.92 -17.58 2.18
CA SER A 35 0.48 -17.33 2.15
C SER A 35 0.09 -15.95 2.69
N ARG A 36 0.81 -15.47 3.70
CA ARG A 36 0.54 -14.14 4.29
C ARG A 36 0.92 -13.03 3.30
N GLN A 37 2.10 -13.15 2.70
CA GLN A 37 2.53 -12.22 1.64
C GLN A 37 1.53 -12.20 0.48
N LYS A 38 1.05 -13.37 0.07
CA LYS A 38 0.02 -13.47 -0.98
C LYS A 38 -1.24 -12.72 -0.61
N THR A 39 -1.73 -12.92 0.61
CA THR A 39 -2.97 -12.26 1.07
C THR A 39 -2.83 -10.75 1.04
N VAL A 40 -1.72 -10.22 1.57
CA VAL A 40 -1.45 -8.78 1.59
C VAL A 40 -1.38 -8.21 0.16
N CYS A 41 -0.58 -8.85 -0.68
CA CYS A 41 -0.41 -8.39 -2.06
C CYS A 41 -1.72 -8.51 -2.88
N SER A 42 -2.49 -9.57 -2.66
CA SER A 42 -3.79 -9.74 -3.32
C SER A 42 -4.74 -8.60 -2.94
N TYR A 43 -4.82 -8.27 -1.65
CA TYR A 43 -5.65 -7.15 -1.21
C TYR A 43 -5.26 -5.86 -1.93
N ALA A 44 -3.98 -5.51 -1.90
CA ALA A 44 -3.49 -4.27 -2.51
C ALA A 44 -3.72 -4.26 -4.04
N LEU A 45 -3.39 -5.34 -4.72
CA LEU A 45 -3.53 -5.44 -6.18
C LEU A 45 -4.99 -5.29 -6.63
N HIS A 46 -5.94 -5.83 -5.86
CA HIS A 46 -7.37 -5.70 -6.17
C HIS A 46 -7.89 -4.27 -5.93
N ARG A 47 -7.13 -3.39 -5.29
CA ARG A 47 -7.50 -1.97 -5.08
C ARG A 47 -6.92 -1.05 -6.14
N VAL A 48 -6.08 -1.54 -7.05
CA VAL A 48 -5.58 -0.70 -8.16
C VAL A 48 -6.77 -0.17 -8.96
N GLY A 49 -6.78 1.14 -9.19
CA GLY A 49 -7.90 1.84 -9.81
C GLY A 49 -8.88 2.48 -8.83
N PHE A 50 -8.81 2.15 -7.54
CA PHE A 50 -9.65 2.80 -6.53
C PHE A 50 -9.25 4.26 -6.34
N PRO A 51 -10.21 5.14 -6.03
CA PRO A 51 -9.92 6.55 -5.83
C PRO A 51 -9.25 6.82 -4.48
N TYR A 52 -8.55 7.96 -4.42
CA TYR A 52 -7.87 8.43 -3.22
C TYR A 52 -8.76 9.39 -2.43
N SER A 53 -8.85 9.19 -1.12
CA SER A 53 -9.47 10.15 -0.20
C SER A 53 -8.96 9.91 1.21
N GLN A 54 -8.51 10.98 1.87
CA GLN A 54 -8.19 10.91 3.30
C GLN A 54 -9.46 10.86 4.15
N ASP A 55 -10.48 11.58 3.78
CA ASP A 55 -11.73 11.64 4.54
C ASP A 55 -12.48 10.31 4.52
N LEU A 56 -12.45 9.60 3.39
CA LEU A 56 -13.21 8.37 3.17
C LEU A 56 -12.33 7.11 3.25
N ARG A 57 -11.14 7.23 3.81
CA ARG A 57 -10.12 6.18 3.85
C ARG A 57 -10.54 4.88 4.54
N ASP A 58 -11.54 4.93 5.38
CA ASP A 58 -12.03 3.76 6.12
C ASP A 58 -13.36 3.23 5.57
N SER A 59 -13.82 3.75 4.44
CA SER A 59 -15.11 3.36 3.85
C SER A 59 -15.06 2.04 3.07
N GLY A 60 -13.88 1.58 2.68
CA GLY A 60 -13.71 0.42 1.81
C GLY A 60 -13.75 0.74 0.32
N ASN A 61 -14.07 1.98 -0.06
CA ASN A 61 -14.17 2.42 -1.45
C ASN A 61 -13.12 3.47 -1.83
N TYR A 62 -12.44 4.01 -0.85
CA TYR A 62 -11.38 5.01 -1.01
C TYR A 62 -10.22 4.65 -0.12
N TYR A 63 -9.02 5.01 -0.53
CA TYR A 63 -7.81 4.76 0.25
C TYR A 63 -6.90 5.98 0.20
N ASP A 64 -6.16 6.22 1.29
CA ASP A 64 -4.92 6.97 1.24
C ASP A 64 -3.77 5.96 1.37
N CYS A 65 -2.53 6.42 1.36
CA CYS A 65 -1.36 5.53 1.34
C CYS A 65 -1.32 4.60 2.56
N SER A 66 -1.53 5.15 3.74
CA SER A 66 -1.40 4.40 4.99
C SER A 66 -2.60 3.53 5.29
N SER A 67 -3.81 3.90 4.86
CA SER A 67 -4.98 3.02 5.00
C SER A 67 -4.89 1.81 4.07
N LEU A 68 -4.35 1.98 2.87
CA LEU A 68 -4.11 0.85 1.97
C LEU A 68 -3.16 -0.15 2.63
N ALA A 69 -2.05 0.32 3.19
CA ALA A 69 -1.11 -0.54 3.91
C ALA A 69 -1.78 -1.22 5.11
N TYR A 70 -2.53 -0.46 5.91
CA TYR A 70 -3.21 -0.95 7.09
C TYR A 70 -4.20 -2.07 6.76
N TYR A 71 -5.10 -1.84 5.79
CA TYR A 71 -6.12 -2.82 5.43
C TYR A 71 -5.56 -4.03 4.69
N SER A 72 -4.49 -3.84 3.92
CA SER A 72 -3.81 -4.96 3.26
C SER A 72 -3.26 -5.95 4.29
N TRP A 73 -2.60 -5.46 5.34
CA TRP A 73 -2.07 -6.31 6.40
C TRP A 73 -3.16 -6.82 7.34
N LYS A 74 -4.18 -6.02 7.60
CA LYS A 74 -5.33 -6.44 8.41
C LYS A 74 -6.03 -7.65 7.79
N ASP A 75 -6.14 -7.71 6.47
CA ASP A 75 -6.71 -8.84 5.75
C ASP A 75 -5.92 -10.14 6.00
N ALA A 76 -4.64 -10.03 6.29
CA ALA A 76 -3.78 -11.15 6.67
C ALA A 76 -3.73 -11.38 8.19
N GLY A 77 -4.56 -10.68 8.95
CA GLY A 77 -4.65 -10.85 10.40
C GLY A 77 -3.62 -10.07 11.22
N VAL A 78 -2.97 -9.06 10.62
CA VAL A 78 -1.95 -8.27 11.31
C VAL A 78 -2.38 -6.81 11.40
N ASP A 79 -2.34 -6.26 12.62
CA ASP A 79 -2.63 -4.85 12.89
C ASP A 79 -1.31 -4.07 12.97
N ILE A 80 -1.00 -3.30 11.91
CA ILE A 80 0.22 -2.51 11.85
C ILE A 80 0.11 -1.16 12.57
N SER A 81 -1.05 -0.86 13.16
CA SER A 81 -1.23 0.36 13.97
C SER A 81 -0.71 0.19 15.39
N TYR A 82 -0.56 -1.06 15.84
CA TYR A 82 -0.23 -1.38 17.24
C TYR A 82 -1.18 -0.70 18.24
N GLY A 83 -2.45 -0.53 17.83
CA GLY A 83 -3.48 0.12 18.65
C GLY A 83 -3.44 1.65 18.59
N GLY A 84 -2.57 2.22 17.77
CA GLY A 84 -2.43 3.67 17.63
C GLY A 84 -2.99 4.19 16.30
N ALA A 85 -2.45 5.32 15.87
CA ALA A 85 -2.84 5.96 14.62
C ALA A 85 -2.42 5.13 13.40
N THR A 86 -3.14 5.30 12.29
CA THR A 86 -2.87 4.62 11.02
C THR A 86 -2.33 5.59 9.95
N THR A 87 -1.53 6.58 10.37
CA THR A 87 -0.75 7.41 9.47
C THR A 87 0.52 6.66 9.05
N ALA A 88 1.11 7.03 7.91
CA ALA A 88 2.35 6.40 7.46
C ALA A 88 3.46 6.51 8.52
N ALA A 89 3.62 7.70 9.11
CA ALA A 89 4.64 7.91 10.14
C ALA A 89 4.40 7.04 11.39
N ALA A 90 3.15 6.92 11.83
CA ALA A 90 2.82 6.10 13.01
C ALA A 90 3.04 4.61 12.73
N GLU A 91 2.66 4.13 11.56
CA GLU A 91 2.88 2.74 11.16
C GLU A 91 4.38 2.42 11.12
N ALA A 92 5.16 3.30 10.52
CA ALA A 92 6.62 3.12 10.45
C ALA A 92 7.25 3.12 11.85
N GLN A 93 6.82 4.02 12.71
CA GLN A 93 7.34 4.10 14.08
C GLN A 93 7.04 2.81 14.85
N GLY A 94 5.81 2.30 14.76
CA GLY A 94 5.44 1.06 15.41
C GLY A 94 6.27 -0.12 14.93
N LEU A 95 6.49 -0.24 13.64
CA LEU A 95 7.30 -1.30 13.07
C LEU A 95 8.77 -1.18 13.46
N ASP A 96 9.32 0.03 13.45
CA ASP A 96 10.70 0.28 13.83
C ASP A 96 10.93 -0.03 15.32
N GLU A 97 10.06 0.43 16.19
CA GLU A 97 10.15 0.16 17.63
C GLU A 97 9.96 -1.33 17.95
N ALA A 98 9.20 -2.05 17.13
CA ALA A 98 9.02 -3.50 17.27
C ALA A 98 10.17 -4.32 16.69
N GLY A 99 11.19 -3.68 16.10
CA GLY A 99 12.31 -4.36 15.47
C GLY A 99 11.96 -5.05 14.16
N LYS A 100 10.92 -4.60 13.48
CA LYS A 100 10.37 -5.23 12.26
C LYS A 100 10.75 -4.44 11.00
N THR A 101 12.02 -4.10 10.87
CA THR A 101 12.54 -3.40 9.69
C THR A 101 13.55 -4.27 8.95
N VAL A 102 13.67 -4.02 7.66
CA VAL A 102 14.63 -4.70 6.78
C VAL A 102 15.33 -3.68 5.90
N SER A 103 16.45 -4.09 5.30
CA SER A 103 17.17 -3.25 4.35
C SER A 103 16.52 -3.33 2.96
N PHE A 104 16.83 -2.34 2.12
CA PHE A 104 16.33 -2.31 0.74
C PHE A 104 16.76 -3.58 -0.04
N ASP A 105 17.95 -4.08 0.21
CA ASP A 105 18.46 -5.27 -0.47
C ASP A 105 17.70 -6.55 -0.08
N GLU A 106 16.94 -6.50 1.00
CA GLU A 106 16.20 -7.66 1.52
C GLU A 106 14.69 -7.59 1.19
N LEU A 107 14.27 -6.65 0.34
CA LEU A 107 12.85 -6.48 -0.01
C LEU A 107 12.20 -7.79 -0.43
N GLN A 108 11.03 -8.04 0.16
CA GLN A 108 10.15 -9.17 -0.19
C GLN A 108 8.73 -8.67 -0.41
N PRO A 109 7.91 -9.40 -1.18
CA PRO A 109 6.49 -9.03 -1.35
C PRO A 109 5.81 -8.81 -0.01
N ALA A 110 4.93 -7.83 0.04
CA ALA A 110 4.18 -7.34 1.19
C ALA A 110 4.97 -6.43 2.14
N ASP A 111 6.27 -6.25 1.95
CA ASP A 111 7.02 -5.26 2.70
C ASP A 111 6.44 -3.87 2.44
N LEU A 112 6.52 -3.00 3.46
CA LEU A 112 6.03 -1.64 3.40
C LEU A 112 7.20 -0.68 3.26
N ILE A 113 7.18 0.14 2.21
CA ILE A 113 8.24 1.10 1.91
C ILE A 113 7.77 2.48 2.35
N PHE A 114 8.46 3.08 3.30
CA PHE A 114 8.10 4.39 3.87
C PHE A 114 9.04 5.47 3.36
N TYR A 115 8.46 6.60 2.95
CA TYR A 115 9.17 7.70 2.31
C TYR A 115 9.08 8.98 3.13
N SER A 116 10.14 9.79 3.07
CA SER A 116 10.16 11.16 3.55
C SER A 116 10.44 12.10 2.38
N PHE A 117 9.45 12.91 2.00
CA PHE A 117 9.61 13.85 0.90
C PHE A 117 9.95 15.26 1.37
N THR A 118 9.43 15.65 2.54
CA THR A 118 9.67 16.98 3.12
C THR A 118 9.68 16.88 4.64
N SER A 119 10.22 17.89 5.31
CA SER A 119 10.11 18.02 6.77
C SER A 119 8.65 18.28 7.14
N ASN A 120 8.08 17.45 8.03
CA ASN A 120 6.67 17.57 8.42
C ASN A 120 6.46 17.44 9.94
N GLY A 121 7.53 17.34 10.73
CA GLY A 121 7.45 17.22 12.19
C GLY A 121 6.99 15.85 12.69
N ARG A 122 6.71 14.90 11.82
CA ARG A 122 6.32 13.53 12.19
C ARG A 122 7.55 12.63 12.31
N TYR A 123 7.35 11.39 12.74
CA TYR A 123 8.43 10.40 12.89
C TYR A 123 9.23 10.30 11.59
N LYS A 124 10.54 10.59 11.67
CA LYS A 124 11.47 10.60 10.51
C LYS A 124 10.96 11.39 9.31
N ASN A 125 10.07 12.35 9.54
CA ASN A 125 9.41 13.14 8.49
C ASN A 125 8.72 12.29 7.43
N ILE A 126 8.21 11.11 7.82
CA ILE A 126 7.55 10.19 6.89
C ILE A 126 6.19 10.77 6.47
N SER A 127 5.95 10.74 5.16
CA SER A 127 4.75 11.30 4.54
C SER A 127 4.03 10.32 3.61
N HIS A 128 4.62 9.16 3.30
CA HIS A 128 4.06 8.23 2.32
C HIS A 128 4.49 6.80 2.60
N VAL A 129 3.66 5.85 2.19
CA VAL A 129 3.97 4.41 2.24
C VAL A 129 3.44 3.71 0.99
N ALA A 130 4.19 2.73 0.51
CA ALA A 130 3.80 1.86 -0.61
C ALA A 130 3.90 0.40 -0.19
N VAL A 131 3.08 -0.46 -0.80
CA VAL A 131 3.10 -1.91 -0.60
C VAL A 131 3.92 -2.55 -1.71
N TYR A 132 5.04 -3.18 -1.35
CA TYR A 132 5.87 -3.87 -2.34
C TYR A 132 5.22 -5.19 -2.75
N VAL A 133 5.17 -5.47 -4.04
CA VAL A 133 4.51 -6.69 -4.55
C VAL A 133 5.47 -7.61 -5.33
N GLY A 134 6.76 -7.33 -5.28
CA GLY A 134 7.78 -8.12 -5.97
C GLY A 134 8.21 -7.51 -7.29
N ASN A 135 9.33 -7.98 -7.81
CA ASN A 135 9.87 -7.59 -9.13
C ASN A 135 10.04 -6.08 -9.34
N GLY A 136 10.39 -5.36 -8.27
CA GLY A 136 10.59 -3.92 -8.34
C GLY A 136 9.31 -3.11 -8.45
N LYS A 137 8.15 -3.69 -8.13
CA LYS A 137 6.83 -3.06 -8.28
C LYS A 137 6.17 -2.82 -6.93
N VAL A 138 5.38 -1.75 -6.86
CA VAL A 138 4.57 -1.41 -5.69
C VAL A 138 3.12 -1.15 -6.08
N VAL A 139 2.24 -1.27 -5.09
CA VAL A 139 0.88 -0.73 -5.13
C VAL A 139 0.84 0.39 -4.10
N GLU A 140 0.37 1.57 -4.48
CA GLU A 140 0.31 2.71 -3.59
C GLU A 140 -0.88 3.61 -3.92
N ALA A 141 -1.53 4.12 -2.88
CA ALA A 141 -2.54 5.17 -3.03
C ALA A 141 -1.78 6.50 -3.10
N LEU A 142 -1.69 7.06 -4.30
CA LEU A 142 -0.72 8.11 -4.60
C LEU A 142 -1.23 9.51 -4.31
N ASN A 143 -2.33 9.90 -4.94
CA ASN A 143 -2.96 11.20 -4.75
C ASN A 143 -4.38 11.17 -5.34
N GLU A 144 -5.11 12.30 -5.21
CA GLU A 144 -6.49 12.40 -5.67
C GLU A 144 -6.64 12.27 -7.19
N SER A 145 -5.61 12.66 -7.95
CA SER A 145 -5.65 12.56 -9.41
C SER A 145 -5.47 11.14 -9.91
N LEU A 146 -4.63 10.35 -9.26
CA LEU A 146 -4.22 9.03 -9.74
C LEU A 146 -4.84 7.88 -8.95
N GLY A 147 -5.21 8.11 -7.69
CA GLY A 147 -5.74 7.05 -6.84
C GLY A 147 -4.71 5.97 -6.54
N VAL A 148 -5.16 4.72 -6.49
CA VAL A 148 -4.32 3.56 -6.23
C VAL A 148 -3.71 3.07 -7.53
N VAL A 149 -2.38 3.03 -7.59
CA VAL A 149 -1.63 2.68 -8.80
C VAL A 149 -0.71 1.49 -8.56
N TYR A 150 -0.41 0.76 -9.62
CA TYR A 150 0.62 -0.28 -9.70
C TYR A 150 1.73 0.24 -10.60
N ARG A 151 2.94 0.34 -10.07
CA ARG A 151 4.07 0.92 -10.82
C ARG A 151 5.41 0.48 -10.24
N ASP A 152 6.49 0.84 -10.95
CA ASP A 152 7.84 0.61 -10.43
C ASP A 152 8.08 1.40 -9.15
N VAL A 153 8.90 0.84 -8.26
CA VAL A 153 9.38 1.56 -7.07
C VAL A 153 10.04 2.87 -7.53
N ALA A 154 9.60 3.98 -6.97
CA ALA A 154 10.08 5.30 -7.34
C ALA A 154 10.75 5.98 -6.16
N SER A 155 11.46 7.10 -6.44
CA SER A 155 12.01 8.00 -5.43
C SER A 155 12.85 7.26 -4.37
N THR A 156 13.73 6.34 -4.81
CA THR A 156 14.51 5.49 -3.90
C THR A 156 15.37 6.29 -2.93
N GLY A 157 15.84 7.48 -3.31
CA GLY A 157 16.58 8.37 -2.42
C GLY A 157 15.76 8.97 -1.30
N LYS A 158 14.45 8.78 -1.30
CA LYS A 158 13.53 9.27 -0.26
C LYS A 158 13.05 8.16 0.68
N ILE A 159 13.47 6.93 0.47
CA ILE A 159 13.10 5.80 1.34
C ILE A 159 13.87 5.92 2.65
N VAL A 160 13.17 5.84 3.78
CA VAL A 160 13.78 5.97 5.12
C VAL A 160 13.56 4.76 6.01
N VAL A 161 12.48 4.01 5.81
CA VAL A 161 12.16 2.79 6.57
C VAL A 161 11.54 1.78 5.63
N ILE A 162 11.86 0.52 5.80
CA ILE A 162 11.14 -0.59 5.16
C ILE A 162 10.70 -1.52 6.29
N GLY A 163 9.39 -1.74 6.40
CA GLY A 163 8.81 -2.58 7.45
C GLY A 163 8.35 -3.93 6.92
N ARG A 164 8.57 -4.95 7.73
CA ARG A 164 8.06 -6.31 7.49
C ARG A 164 7.27 -6.75 8.70
N PRO A 165 5.97 -6.49 8.71
CA PRO A 165 5.07 -6.81 9.83
C PRO A 165 5.00 -8.29 10.23
#